data_156039243105baa171875458e211fb74
#
_entry.id   156039243105baa171875458e211fb74
#
_cell.length_a   1.000
_cell.length_b   1.000
_cell.length_c   1.000
_cell.angle_alpha   90.00
_cell.angle_beta   90.00
_cell.angle_gamma   90.00
#
_symmetry.space_group_name_H-M   'P 1'
#
loop_
_entity.id
_entity.type
_entity.pdbx_description
1 polymer ?
#
loop_
_entity_poly.entity_id
_entity_poly.type
_entity_poly.pdbx_seq_one_letter_code
_entity_poly.pdbx_strand_id
1 'polypeptide(L)'
;MHLALYRKYRSRTFDDVCGQEHITSVLKYEAGHDLISHAYLFCGPRGVGKTSCAKILAKAVNCEHPIDGNPCCECSACLSIDSGASVDVLELDAASNNRVDDMREIIEGVVYTPTRLKYRVYIVDEAHMLSISAFNAFLKTLEEPPRHVIFILATTELQKLPETIISRCQRFDFRRLTVPVIADRLEYIAKNENIKYTREGLEDIAQLAEGGMRDAIGLFELCASRRLEVNSELVHEALGIASYDEAASVARAIAGADYDAIFGTVGNIVASGRDIAVFWDELSSFFRDMLIYKTAKNPAAYLELSSHSLDILAETAKLFTLSGLLYRCNTLDDAAARISRFSASARLTAELALVRMCDPSLSPDISALTERVAALEEKLAHFSPSLSSSYQHTVSAKPVFKEPSAGSETIKNNTDNNSGTADTSSIKQDTKEKSSPKKTGSTAQAPSHGNAVKETTRTGMHADAPRPLPYWGELCAALSNKIPAFKGFAPVLRGYYAPDGGFIISGGTSFATEFAKRSAEQIRSQLSIFEGRDVSAEKIKFTVGAADTKDSKKSEKNSHHPIDELDDGEF
;
A
#
# COMPACT_ATOMS: atom_id res chain seq x y z
N MET A 1 32.28 -17.47 12.63
CA MET A 1 30.96 -17.18 11.97
C MET A 1 30.88 -15.71 11.69
N HIS A 2 30.63 -15.31 10.46
CA HIS A 2 30.40 -13.91 10.11
C HIS A 2 29.03 -13.48 10.66
N LEU A 3 29.01 -12.53 11.59
CA LEU A 3 27.78 -11.98 12.13
C LEU A 3 27.39 -10.77 11.27
N ALA A 4 26.16 -10.75 10.76
CA ALA A 4 25.66 -9.63 9.94
C ALA A 4 25.80 -8.29 10.68
N LEU A 5 26.20 -7.24 9.97
CA LEU A 5 26.52 -5.93 10.57
C LEU A 5 25.35 -5.35 11.35
N TYR A 6 24.09 -5.51 10.87
CA TYR A 6 22.91 -5.03 11.59
C TYR A 6 22.67 -5.71 12.94
N ARG A 7 23.24 -6.93 13.16
CA ARG A 7 23.22 -7.60 14.46
C ARG A 7 24.40 -7.15 15.33
N LYS A 8 25.60 -7.02 14.74
CA LYS A 8 26.82 -6.61 15.43
C LYS A 8 26.71 -5.19 15.99
N TYR A 9 26.13 -4.27 15.21
CA TYR A 9 25.97 -2.85 15.55
C TYR A 9 24.56 -2.49 16.08
N ARG A 10 23.80 -3.47 16.56
CA ARG A 10 22.53 -3.22 17.24
C ARG A 10 22.77 -2.40 18.52
N SER A 11 22.02 -1.31 18.68
CA SER A 11 22.09 -0.43 19.85
C SER A 11 21.94 -1.24 21.14
N ARG A 12 22.81 -0.96 22.11
CA ARG A 12 22.86 -1.68 23.40
C ARG A 12 22.31 -0.84 24.56
N THR A 13 22.39 0.47 24.44
CA THR A 13 21.93 1.47 25.42
C THR A 13 20.95 2.44 24.75
N PHE A 14 20.22 3.21 25.53
CA PHE A 14 19.34 4.26 24.99
C PHE A 14 20.11 5.35 24.27
N ASP A 15 21.35 5.65 24.72
CA ASP A 15 22.21 6.65 24.12
C ASP A 15 22.78 6.20 22.75
N ASP A 16 22.80 4.90 22.46
CA ASP A 16 23.19 4.35 21.15
C ASP A 16 22.09 4.44 20.09
N VAL A 17 20.84 4.70 20.50
CA VAL A 17 19.71 4.76 19.59
C VAL A 17 19.68 6.09 18.86
N CYS A 18 19.88 6.07 17.56
CA CYS A 18 19.95 7.29 16.74
C CYS A 18 18.57 7.85 16.41
N GLY A 19 18.41 9.18 16.49
CA GLY A 19 17.26 9.93 15.95
C GLY A 19 15.92 9.69 16.64
N GLN A 20 15.91 9.12 17.86
CA GLN A 20 14.71 8.84 18.64
C GLN A 20 14.81 9.46 20.07
N GLU A 21 15.49 10.59 20.22
CA GLU A 21 15.79 11.21 21.50
C GLU A 21 14.53 11.53 22.32
N HIS A 22 13.43 11.87 21.64
CA HIS A 22 12.12 12.13 22.26
C HIS A 22 11.50 10.90 22.96
N ILE A 23 11.91 9.69 22.56
CA ILE A 23 11.50 8.41 23.17
C ILE A 23 12.54 7.95 24.19
N THR A 24 13.80 7.93 23.77
CA THR A 24 14.88 7.36 24.61
C THR A 24 15.09 8.16 25.90
N SER A 25 14.91 9.49 25.88
CA SER A 25 14.97 10.33 27.07
C SER A 25 13.88 10.00 28.10
N VAL A 26 12.66 9.72 27.64
CA VAL A 26 11.55 9.35 28.54
C VAL A 26 11.77 7.94 29.12
N LEU A 27 12.10 6.97 28.27
CA LEU A 27 12.34 5.59 28.72
C LEU A 27 13.54 5.50 29.68
N LYS A 28 14.60 6.28 29.42
CA LYS A 28 15.78 6.40 30.27
C LYS A 28 15.40 6.99 31.64
N TYR A 29 14.58 8.05 31.65
CA TYR A 29 14.10 8.67 32.88
C TYR A 29 13.22 7.69 33.69
N GLU A 30 12.26 7.01 33.04
CA GLU A 30 11.39 6.03 33.71
C GLU A 30 12.18 4.86 34.31
N ALA A 31 13.15 4.31 33.55
CA ALA A 31 14.02 3.24 34.02
C ALA A 31 14.91 3.66 35.20
N GLY A 32 15.41 4.91 35.16
CA GLY A 32 16.28 5.46 36.24
C GLY A 32 15.54 5.78 37.54
N HIS A 33 14.21 6.02 37.48
CA HIS A 33 13.42 6.42 38.64
C HIS A 33 12.40 5.36 39.10
N ASP A 34 12.45 4.15 38.53
CA ASP A 34 11.52 3.03 38.80
C ASP A 34 10.05 3.39 38.54
N LEU A 35 9.81 4.27 37.55
CA LEU A 35 8.48 4.74 37.13
C LEU A 35 7.96 3.93 35.93
N ILE A 36 8.11 2.61 35.99
CA ILE A 36 7.87 1.72 34.88
C ILE A 36 6.37 1.47 34.68
N SER A 37 5.87 1.65 33.45
CA SER A 37 4.52 1.26 33.05
C SER A 37 4.41 -0.26 32.90
N HIS A 38 3.22 -0.80 33.15
CA HIS A 38 2.94 -2.22 32.95
C HIS A 38 2.87 -2.62 31.46
N ALA A 39 2.58 -1.67 30.56
CA ALA A 39 2.46 -1.94 29.14
C ALA A 39 2.94 -0.74 28.30
N TYR A 40 3.78 -1.03 27.33
CA TYR A 40 4.34 -0.11 26.34
C TYR A 40 3.86 -0.50 24.96
N LEU A 41 3.57 0.50 24.12
CA LEU A 41 3.22 0.30 22.71
C LEU A 41 4.16 1.14 21.83
N PHE A 42 5.05 0.47 21.12
CA PHE A 42 6.03 1.08 20.21
C PHE A 42 5.50 1.03 18.78
N CYS A 43 5.11 2.17 18.25
CA CYS A 43 4.54 2.33 16.91
C CYS A 43 5.53 2.99 15.96
N GLY A 44 5.51 2.61 14.69
CA GLY A 44 6.29 3.29 13.66
C GLY A 44 6.83 2.38 12.57
N PRO A 45 7.49 2.92 11.53
CA PRO A 45 7.98 2.17 10.38
C PRO A 45 8.93 1.03 10.76
N ARG A 46 9.17 0.13 9.80
CA ARG A 46 10.14 -0.94 9.97
C ARG A 46 11.56 -0.36 10.07
N GLY A 47 12.45 -1.02 10.79
CA GLY A 47 13.89 -0.69 10.80
C GLY A 47 14.30 0.51 11.67
N VAL A 48 13.36 1.25 12.30
CA VAL A 48 13.63 2.48 13.08
C VAL A 48 14.07 2.26 14.54
N GLY A 49 14.16 1.00 15.01
CA GLY A 49 14.70 0.68 16.33
C GLY A 49 13.69 0.23 17.39
N LYS A 50 12.41 0.00 17.08
CA LYS A 50 11.36 -0.42 18.04
C LYS A 50 11.79 -1.63 18.90
N THR A 51 12.12 -2.75 18.27
CA THR A 51 12.53 -3.99 18.95
C THR A 51 13.86 -3.83 19.70
N SER A 52 14.76 -2.94 19.21
CA SER A 52 16.01 -2.62 19.91
C SER A 52 15.72 -1.84 21.19
N CYS A 53 14.88 -0.81 21.15
CA CYS A 53 14.46 -0.08 22.35
C CYS A 53 13.71 -0.98 23.35
N ALA A 54 12.88 -1.93 22.86
CA ALA A 54 12.21 -2.91 23.72
C ALA A 54 13.22 -3.76 24.50
N LYS A 55 14.27 -4.26 23.82
CA LYS A 55 15.35 -5.02 24.48
C LYS A 55 16.17 -4.17 25.44
N ILE A 56 16.45 -2.92 25.06
CA ILE A 56 17.17 -1.99 25.94
C ILE A 56 16.35 -1.72 27.21
N LEU A 57 15.04 -1.47 27.07
CA LEU A 57 14.14 -1.27 28.22
C LEU A 57 14.10 -2.53 29.10
N ALA A 58 13.95 -3.73 28.50
CA ALA A 58 13.96 -4.97 29.26
C ALA A 58 15.27 -5.20 30.04
N LYS A 59 16.41 -4.78 29.48
CA LYS A 59 17.70 -4.79 30.18
C LYS A 59 17.76 -3.72 31.28
N ALA A 60 17.33 -2.49 31.00
CA ALA A 60 17.42 -1.36 31.91
C ALA A 60 16.64 -1.60 33.22
N VAL A 61 15.39 -2.12 33.10
CA VAL A 61 14.53 -2.41 34.27
C VAL A 61 15.03 -3.59 35.10
N ASN A 62 15.83 -4.48 34.51
CA ASN A 62 16.37 -5.68 35.15
C ASN A 62 17.87 -5.57 35.46
N CYS A 63 18.50 -4.44 35.15
CA CYS A 63 19.94 -4.26 35.34
C CYS A 63 20.30 -4.20 36.81
N GLU A 64 21.35 -4.94 37.19
CA GLU A 64 21.86 -4.93 38.56
C GLU A 64 22.57 -3.60 38.91
N HIS A 65 23.19 -2.94 37.91
CA HIS A 65 23.97 -1.73 38.05
C HIS A 65 23.61 -0.72 36.94
N PRO A 66 22.38 -0.15 36.96
CA PRO A 66 22.00 0.82 35.94
C PRO A 66 22.83 2.10 36.04
N ILE A 67 23.23 2.66 34.91
CA ILE A 67 24.01 3.90 34.82
C ILE A 67 23.10 4.95 34.20
N ASP A 68 22.64 5.90 34.99
CA ASP A 68 21.77 6.99 34.53
C ASP A 68 20.58 6.49 33.69
N GLY A 69 19.90 5.43 34.17
CA GLY A 69 18.75 4.81 33.49
C GLY A 69 19.10 3.92 32.30
N ASN A 70 20.37 3.85 31.87
CA ASN A 70 20.86 2.89 30.89
C ASN A 70 21.21 1.54 31.52
N PRO A 71 21.08 0.42 30.78
CA PRO A 71 21.64 -0.85 31.21
C PRO A 71 23.17 -0.83 31.18
N CYS A 72 23.84 -1.45 32.15
CA CYS A 72 25.32 -1.54 32.18
C CYS A 72 25.90 -2.43 31.08
N CYS A 73 25.10 -3.33 30.48
CA CYS A 73 25.49 -4.27 29.43
C CYS A 73 26.57 -5.32 29.84
N GLU A 74 26.95 -5.41 31.11
CA GLU A 74 28.04 -6.27 31.64
C GLU A 74 27.56 -7.21 32.74
N CYS A 75 26.50 -6.87 33.50
CA CYS A 75 25.99 -7.71 34.57
C CYS A 75 25.31 -9.00 34.04
N SER A 76 25.10 -9.96 34.95
CA SER A 76 24.53 -11.25 34.60
C SER A 76 23.15 -11.15 33.95
N ALA A 77 22.32 -10.23 34.42
CA ALA A 77 21.02 -9.93 33.86
C ALA A 77 21.12 -9.40 32.41
N CYS A 78 21.95 -8.39 32.17
CA CYS A 78 22.15 -7.82 30.82
C CYS A 78 22.66 -8.87 29.82
N LEU A 79 23.65 -9.65 30.20
CA LEU A 79 24.25 -10.67 29.33
C LEU A 79 23.27 -11.83 29.02
N SER A 80 22.48 -12.24 30.00
CA SER A 80 21.46 -13.28 29.79
C SER A 80 20.35 -12.84 28.83
N ILE A 81 19.95 -11.55 28.91
CA ILE A 81 18.94 -10.98 28.02
C ILE A 81 19.51 -10.80 26.59
N ASP A 82 20.73 -10.29 26.45
CA ASP A 82 21.37 -10.11 25.13
C ASP A 82 21.59 -11.44 24.41
N SER A 83 21.95 -12.52 25.14
CA SER A 83 22.11 -13.86 24.58
C SER A 83 20.79 -14.58 24.29
N GLY A 84 19.64 -14.06 24.77
CA GLY A 84 18.35 -14.73 24.69
C GLY A 84 18.21 -15.95 25.61
N ALA A 85 19.10 -16.09 26.59
CA ALA A 85 19.10 -17.23 27.54
C ALA A 85 18.19 -16.98 28.76
N SER A 86 17.67 -15.77 28.91
CA SER A 86 16.80 -15.42 30.04
C SER A 86 15.40 -16.02 29.87
N VAL A 87 14.92 -16.75 30.88
CA VAL A 87 13.55 -17.29 30.94
C VAL A 87 12.53 -16.20 31.31
N ASP A 88 13.01 -15.10 31.91
CA ASP A 88 12.16 -14.01 32.40
C ASP A 88 11.94 -12.90 31.35
N VAL A 89 12.66 -12.96 30.21
CA VAL A 89 12.45 -12.05 29.08
C VAL A 89 12.14 -12.86 27.83
N LEU A 90 10.88 -12.83 27.41
CA LEU A 90 10.41 -13.54 26.23
C LEU A 90 10.22 -12.54 25.07
N GLU A 91 10.88 -12.84 23.95
CA GLU A 91 10.68 -12.15 22.67
C GLU A 91 9.86 -13.05 21.74
N LEU A 92 8.73 -12.54 21.29
CA LEU A 92 7.76 -13.24 20.47
C LEU A 92 7.54 -12.44 19.21
N ASP A 93 7.68 -13.09 18.07
CA ASP A 93 7.25 -12.56 16.79
C ASP A 93 5.80 -13.00 16.53
N ALA A 94 4.87 -12.06 16.54
CA ALA A 94 3.46 -12.34 16.33
C ALA A 94 3.14 -12.85 14.92
N ALA A 95 4.03 -12.65 13.94
CA ALA A 95 3.88 -13.25 12.62
C ALA A 95 4.03 -14.78 12.64
N SER A 96 4.91 -15.28 13.51
CA SER A 96 5.19 -16.72 13.69
C SER A 96 4.28 -17.35 14.77
N ASN A 97 3.87 -16.56 15.79
CA ASN A 97 3.12 -17.00 16.97
C ASN A 97 1.78 -16.26 17.09
N ASN A 98 0.92 -16.39 16.07
CA ASN A 98 -0.35 -15.64 16.01
C ASN A 98 -1.57 -16.41 16.53
N ARG A 99 -1.40 -17.65 16.99
CA ARG A 99 -2.48 -18.52 17.46
C ARG A 99 -2.95 -18.09 18.84
N VAL A 100 -4.23 -18.30 19.10
CA VAL A 100 -4.84 -18.01 20.42
C VAL A 100 -4.19 -18.83 21.52
N ASP A 101 -3.79 -20.05 21.21
CA ASP A 101 -3.22 -20.98 22.19
C ASP A 101 -1.82 -20.54 22.62
N ASP A 102 -1.00 -20.02 21.71
CA ASP A 102 0.31 -19.45 22.02
C ASP A 102 0.18 -18.28 23.01
N MET A 103 -0.83 -17.40 22.78
CA MET A 103 -1.10 -16.27 23.68
C MET A 103 -1.69 -16.70 25.03
N ARG A 104 -2.48 -17.78 25.08
CA ARG A 104 -2.99 -18.33 26.34
C ARG A 104 -1.87 -18.89 27.20
N GLU A 105 -0.92 -19.61 26.61
CA GLU A 105 0.26 -20.11 27.31
C GLU A 105 1.08 -18.97 27.93
N ILE A 106 1.22 -17.85 27.21
CA ILE A 106 1.86 -16.65 27.75
C ILE A 106 1.07 -16.08 28.93
N ILE A 107 -0.26 -15.93 28.78
CA ILE A 107 -1.15 -15.37 29.80
C ILE A 107 -1.15 -16.26 31.06
N GLU A 108 -1.16 -17.55 30.92
CA GLU A 108 -1.01 -18.50 32.03
C GLU A 108 0.35 -18.35 32.71
N GLY A 109 1.40 -18.11 31.92
CA GLY A 109 2.75 -17.86 32.43
C GLY A 109 2.91 -16.55 33.20
N VAL A 110 2.07 -15.53 32.95
CA VAL A 110 2.11 -14.20 33.60
C VAL A 110 1.90 -14.25 35.13
N VAL A 111 1.15 -15.23 35.61
CA VAL A 111 0.84 -15.37 37.06
C VAL A 111 2.10 -15.71 37.87
N TYR A 112 3.10 -16.34 37.25
CA TYR A 112 4.32 -16.76 37.93
C TYR A 112 5.30 -15.60 38.07
N THR A 113 5.90 -15.46 39.27
CA THR A 113 6.95 -14.48 39.55
C THR A 113 8.22 -14.79 38.74
N PRO A 114 9.04 -13.78 38.43
CA PRO A 114 10.31 -13.98 37.77
C PRO A 114 11.23 -14.95 38.54
N THR A 115 12.02 -15.73 37.81
CA THR A 115 12.90 -16.73 38.41
C THR A 115 14.23 -16.13 38.89
N ARG A 116 14.78 -15.16 38.13
CA ARG A 116 16.11 -14.57 38.36
C ARG A 116 16.13 -13.06 38.28
N LEU A 117 15.21 -12.47 37.53
CA LEU A 117 15.17 -11.03 37.26
C LEU A 117 14.18 -10.31 38.19
N LYS A 118 14.20 -8.96 38.19
CA LYS A 118 13.26 -8.11 38.93
C LYS A 118 11.88 -8.13 38.28
N TYR A 119 11.83 -8.02 36.97
CA TYR A 119 10.62 -8.00 36.17
C TYR A 119 10.63 -9.11 35.12
N ARG A 120 9.48 -9.68 34.89
CA ARG A 120 9.22 -10.55 33.75
C ARG A 120 8.74 -9.70 32.58
N VAL A 121 9.44 -9.75 31.45
CA VAL A 121 9.20 -8.87 30.30
C VAL A 121 8.78 -9.71 29.09
N TYR A 122 7.65 -9.34 28.51
CA TYR A 122 7.15 -9.92 27.28
C TYR A 122 7.26 -8.89 26.16
N ILE A 123 8.10 -9.15 25.17
CA ILE A 123 8.27 -8.34 23.97
C ILE A 123 7.52 -9.03 22.83
N VAL A 124 6.44 -8.40 22.34
CA VAL A 124 5.65 -8.90 21.21
C VAL A 124 5.93 -8.01 20.00
N ASP A 125 6.73 -8.53 19.08
CA ASP A 125 7.03 -7.83 17.84
C ASP A 125 5.97 -8.10 16.77
N GLU A 126 5.74 -7.14 15.88
CA GLU A 126 4.67 -7.11 14.87
C GLU A 126 3.29 -7.48 15.46
N ALA A 127 2.96 -6.89 16.62
CA ALA A 127 1.76 -7.19 17.39
C ALA A 127 0.46 -7.12 16.57
N HIS A 128 0.40 -6.34 15.49
CA HIS A 128 -0.76 -6.26 14.59
C HIS A 128 -1.09 -7.58 13.87
N MET A 129 -0.18 -8.56 13.89
CA MET A 129 -0.39 -9.89 13.32
C MET A 129 -1.16 -10.84 14.26
N LEU A 130 -1.36 -10.45 15.53
CA LEU A 130 -2.16 -11.22 16.48
C LEU A 130 -3.63 -11.27 16.04
N SER A 131 -4.28 -12.40 16.26
CA SER A 131 -5.72 -12.54 16.02
C SER A 131 -6.54 -11.73 17.02
N ILE A 132 -7.75 -11.31 16.63
CA ILE A 132 -8.68 -10.58 17.51
C ILE A 132 -8.96 -11.38 18.79
N SER A 133 -9.06 -12.71 18.69
CA SER A 133 -9.26 -13.60 19.85
C SER A 133 -8.05 -13.64 20.79
N ALA A 134 -6.83 -13.53 20.25
CA ALA A 134 -5.61 -13.40 21.06
C ALA A 134 -5.58 -12.06 21.82
N PHE A 135 -5.93 -10.96 21.15
CA PHE A 135 -6.07 -9.66 21.82
C PHE A 135 -7.11 -9.68 22.93
N ASN A 136 -8.29 -10.28 22.72
CA ASN A 136 -9.33 -10.36 23.74
C ASN A 136 -8.88 -11.17 24.96
N ALA A 137 -8.11 -12.23 24.78
CA ALA A 137 -7.53 -12.98 25.90
C ALA A 137 -6.53 -12.13 26.69
N PHE A 138 -5.79 -11.24 26.01
CA PHE A 138 -4.79 -10.37 26.60
C PHE A 138 -5.36 -9.18 27.38
N LEU A 139 -6.59 -8.71 27.05
CA LEU A 139 -7.22 -7.55 27.67
C LEU A 139 -7.32 -7.66 29.20
N LYS A 140 -7.72 -8.83 29.72
CA LYS A 140 -7.86 -9.03 31.17
C LYS A 140 -6.52 -8.82 31.92
N THR A 141 -5.43 -9.27 31.34
CA THR A 141 -4.09 -9.10 31.93
C THR A 141 -3.60 -7.67 31.85
N LEU A 142 -4.00 -6.91 30.82
CA LEU A 142 -3.68 -5.49 30.69
C LEU A 142 -4.52 -4.61 31.65
N GLU A 143 -5.73 -5.06 32.01
CA GLU A 143 -6.59 -4.36 32.99
C GLU A 143 -6.12 -4.55 34.44
N GLU A 144 -5.70 -5.76 34.76
CA GLU A 144 -5.23 -6.14 36.09
C GLU A 144 -3.82 -6.75 36.02
N PRO A 145 -2.81 -5.95 35.66
CA PRO A 145 -1.46 -6.45 35.45
C PRO A 145 -0.78 -6.84 36.76
N PRO A 146 -0.12 -8.00 36.85
CA PRO A 146 0.74 -8.32 37.98
C PRO A 146 1.90 -7.31 38.05
N ARG A 147 2.27 -6.88 39.26
CA ARG A 147 3.29 -5.85 39.50
C ARG A 147 4.70 -6.22 38.96
N HIS A 148 4.97 -7.48 38.76
CA HIS A 148 6.25 -8.00 38.30
C HIS A 148 6.34 -8.21 36.80
N VAL A 149 5.30 -7.81 36.03
CA VAL A 149 5.21 -8.06 34.59
C VAL A 149 5.18 -6.76 33.82
N ILE A 150 5.93 -6.73 32.71
CA ILE A 150 5.96 -5.62 31.77
C ILE A 150 5.70 -6.19 30.38
N PHE A 151 4.76 -5.58 29.66
CA PHE A 151 4.48 -5.89 28.26
C PHE A 151 5.03 -4.81 27.36
N ILE A 152 5.70 -5.18 26.27
CA ILE A 152 6.20 -4.26 25.24
C ILE A 152 5.68 -4.75 23.91
N LEU A 153 4.67 -4.08 23.37
CA LEU A 153 4.09 -4.37 22.06
C LEU A 153 4.77 -3.47 21.03
N ALA A 154 5.31 -4.05 19.96
CA ALA A 154 5.87 -3.31 18.84
C ALA A 154 5.04 -3.56 17.58
N THR A 155 4.74 -2.51 16.81
CA THR A 155 3.92 -2.62 15.60
C THR A 155 4.37 -1.63 14.52
N THR A 156 4.23 -2.04 13.27
CA THR A 156 4.33 -1.15 12.11
C THR A 156 2.99 -0.55 11.71
N GLU A 157 1.87 -1.18 12.08
CA GLU A 157 0.52 -0.81 11.68
C GLU A 157 -0.40 -0.60 12.89
N LEU A 158 -0.39 0.61 13.42
CA LEU A 158 -1.20 0.98 14.59
C LEU A 158 -2.71 0.81 14.33
N GLN A 159 -3.17 1.12 13.12
CA GLN A 159 -4.59 1.06 12.74
C GLN A 159 -5.19 -0.34 12.77
N LYS A 160 -4.37 -1.39 12.80
CA LYS A 160 -4.84 -2.77 12.93
C LYS A 160 -5.01 -3.22 14.38
N LEU A 161 -4.52 -2.44 15.35
CA LEU A 161 -4.68 -2.77 16.76
C LEU A 161 -6.05 -2.29 17.28
N PRO A 162 -6.72 -3.08 18.13
CA PRO A 162 -7.93 -2.64 18.80
C PRO A 162 -7.68 -1.42 19.71
N GLU A 163 -8.58 -0.44 19.68
CA GLU A 163 -8.50 0.75 20.55
C GLU A 163 -8.47 0.40 22.04
N THR A 164 -9.10 -0.72 22.42
CA THR A 164 -9.09 -1.25 23.79
C THR A 164 -7.69 -1.62 24.29
N ILE A 165 -6.80 -2.04 23.40
CA ILE A 165 -5.38 -2.31 23.71
C ILE A 165 -4.60 -1.00 23.74
N ILE A 166 -4.79 -0.13 22.73
CA ILE A 166 -4.08 1.14 22.61
C ILE A 166 -4.31 2.02 23.87
N SER A 167 -5.54 2.07 24.37
CA SER A 167 -5.90 2.88 25.55
C SER A 167 -5.29 2.42 26.87
N ARG A 168 -4.76 1.19 26.94
CA ARG A 168 -4.15 0.59 28.13
C ARG A 168 -2.63 0.55 28.10
N CYS A 169 -2.03 0.97 26.98
CA CYS A 169 -0.60 0.99 26.81
C CYS A 169 -0.06 2.42 26.76
N GLN A 170 1.11 2.63 27.31
CA GLN A 170 1.86 3.87 27.12
C GLN A 170 2.46 3.85 25.71
N ARG A 171 1.99 4.77 24.87
CA ARG A 171 2.32 4.80 23.45
C ARG A 171 3.53 5.66 23.17
N PHE A 172 4.44 5.14 22.30
CA PHE A 172 5.61 5.81 21.78
C PHE A 172 5.66 5.71 20.26
N ASP A 173 5.70 6.86 19.58
CA ASP A 173 5.69 6.94 18.13
C ASP A 173 7.11 7.16 17.58
N PHE A 174 7.69 6.09 17.04
CA PHE A 174 8.98 6.11 16.37
C PHE A 174 8.86 6.75 14.99
N ARG A 175 9.79 7.63 14.68
CA ARG A 175 9.83 8.37 13.41
C ARG A 175 10.84 7.75 12.46
N ARG A 176 10.66 8.01 11.16
CA ARG A 176 11.69 7.73 10.16
C ARG A 176 12.95 8.52 10.50
N LEU A 177 14.09 7.89 10.32
CA LEU A 177 15.38 8.56 10.52
C LEU A 177 15.70 9.42 9.31
N THR A 178 16.33 10.56 9.56
CA THR A 178 16.78 11.44 8.48
C THR A 178 18.06 10.91 7.84
N VAL A 179 18.29 11.25 6.57
CA VAL A 179 19.47 10.83 5.80
C VAL A 179 20.79 11.16 6.54
N PRO A 180 21.01 12.36 7.10
CA PRO A 180 22.23 12.64 7.84
C PRO A 180 22.47 11.70 9.03
N VAL A 181 21.42 11.42 9.81
CA VAL A 181 21.51 10.52 11.00
C VAL A 181 21.91 9.10 10.61
N ILE A 182 21.34 8.60 9.51
CA ILE A 182 21.70 7.27 9.01
C ILE A 182 23.11 7.26 8.46
N ALA A 183 23.48 8.26 7.65
CA ALA A 183 24.81 8.37 7.07
C ALA A 183 25.91 8.48 8.15
N ASP A 184 25.69 9.24 9.23
CA ASP A 184 26.61 9.33 10.38
C ASP A 184 26.78 7.98 11.08
N ARG A 185 25.69 7.21 11.22
CA ARG A 185 25.78 5.85 11.80
C ARG A 185 26.51 4.88 10.87
N LEU A 186 26.28 4.94 9.57
CA LEU A 186 27.01 4.14 8.59
C LEU A 186 28.50 4.50 8.57
N GLU A 187 28.83 5.78 8.68
CA GLU A 187 30.21 6.26 8.79
C GLU A 187 30.91 5.70 10.05
N TYR A 188 30.22 5.71 11.20
CA TYR A 188 30.72 5.06 12.41
C TYR A 188 31.02 3.58 12.21
N ILE A 189 30.11 2.85 11.55
CA ILE A 189 30.29 1.43 11.24
C ILE A 189 31.45 1.22 10.28
N ALA A 190 31.53 1.99 9.21
CA ALA A 190 32.61 1.93 8.21
C ALA A 190 33.99 2.11 8.82
N LYS A 191 34.14 3.10 9.73
CA LYS A 191 35.39 3.35 10.46
C LYS A 191 35.77 2.15 11.33
N ASN A 192 34.83 1.56 12.05
CA ASN A 192 35.10 0.42 12.93
C ASN A 192 35.42 -0.87 12.16
N GLU A 193 34.85 -1.05 10.97
CA GLU A 193 35.10 -2.21 10.10
C GLU A 193 36.26 -1.98 9.12
N ASN A 194 36.91 -0.81 9.13
CA ASN A 194 37.96 -0.39 8.19
C ASN A 194 37.53 -0.50 6.72
N ILE A 195 36.26 -0.16 6.42
CA ILE A 195 35.71 -0.12 5.07
C ILE A 195 35.94 1.28 4.50
N LYS A 196 36.47 1.36 3.29
CA LYS A 196 36.61 2.63 2.58
C LYS A 196 35.25 3.11 2.08
N TYR A 197 34.98 4.37 2.22
CA TYR A 197 33.69 4.98 1.83
C TYR A 197 33.86 6.42 1.37
N THR A 198 32.89 6.89 0.58
CA THR A 198 32.67 8.32 0.36
C THR A 198 31.40 8.75 1.10
N ARG A 199 31.33 10.01 1.52
CA ARG A 199 30.13 10.52 2.21
C ARG A 199 28.89 10.43 1.32
N GLU A 200 29.03 10.73 0.04
CA GLU A 200 27.99 10.64 -0.97
C GLU A 200 27.41 9.23 -1.08
N GLY A 201 28.27 8.19 -1.16
CA GLY A 201 27.80 6.81 -1.20
C GLY A 201 27.05 6.39 0.07
N LEU A 202 27.41 6.91 1.25
CA LEU A 202 26.67 6.66 2.48
C LEU A 202 25.31 7.38 2.51
N GLU A 203 25.24 8.59 1.96
CA GLU A 203 23.98 9.34 1.83
C GLU A 203 23.03 8.69 0.83
N ASP A 204 23.53 8.16 -0.27
CA ASP A 204 22.74 7.39 -1.24
C ASP A 204 22.13 6.14 -0.57
N ILE A 205 22.93 5.36 0.18
CA ILE A 205 22.42 4.22 0.95
C ILE A 205 21.36 4.67 1.98
N ALA A 206 21.60 5.78 2.67
CA ALA A 206 20.66 6.31 3.66
C ALA A 206 19.34 6.75 3.03
N GLN A 207 19.37 7.33 1.84
CA GLN A 207 18.19 7.73 1.07
C GLN A 207 17.38 6.50 0.64
N LEU A 208 18.07 5.48 0.11
CA LEU A 208 17.45 4.22 -0.33
C LEU A 208 16.84 3.40 0.81
N ALA A 209 17.34 3.56 2.02
CA ALA A 209 16.80 2.89 3.20
C ALA A 209 15.51 3.52 3.73
N GLU A 210 15.01 4.61 3.13
CA GLU A 210 13.74 5.27 3.47
C GLU A 210 13.52 5.51 4.98
N GLY A 211 14.59 5.82 5.69
CA GLY A 211 14.56 6.10 7.14
C GLY A 211 14.66 4.86 8.04
N GLY A 212 14.94 3.66 7.49
CA GLY A 212 15.14 2.42 8.23
C GLY A 212 16.62 2.11 8.48
N MET A 213 17.12 2.23 9.71
CA MET A 213 18.52 1.94 10.05
C MET A 213 18.92 0.48 9.76
N ARG A 214 18.03 -0.48 9.99
CA ARG A 214 18.31 -1.90 9.74
C ARG A 214 18.53 -2.17 8.25
N ASP A 215 17.70 -1.57 7.43
CA ASP A 215 17.75 -1.73 5.99
C ASP A 215 18.98 -1.00 5.43
N ALA A 216 19.31 0.20 5.94
CA ALA A 216 20.53 0.93 5.60
C ALA A 216 21.81 0.13 5.88
N ILE A 217 21.91 -0.48 7.07
CA ILE A 217 23.08 -1.31 7.42
C ILE A 217 23.16 -2.56 6.53
N GLY A 218 22.00 -3.14 6.16
CA GLY A 218 21.95 -4.27 5.24
C GLY A 218 22.43 -3.93 3.83
N LEU A 219 21.97 -2.78 3.29
CA LEU A 219 22.43 -2.26 2.01
C LEU A 219 23.93 -1.92 2.03
N PHE A 220 24.40 -1.29 3.10
CA PHE A 220 25.82 -1.01 3.30
C PHE A 220 26.66 -2.29 3.33
N GLU A 221 26.23 -3.34 4.05
CA GLU A 221 26.91 -4.63 4.11
C GLU A 221 27.00 -5.28 2.72
N LEU A 222 25.93 -5.19 1.92
CA LEU A 222 25.91 -5.70 0.55
C LEU A 222 26.94 -4.98 -0.33
N CYS A 223 27.00 -3.66 -0.28
CA CYS A 223 27.98 -2.87 -1.02
C CYS A 223 29.42 -3.18 -0.56
N ALA A 224 29.64 -3.23 0.77
CA ALA A 224 30.94 -3.50 1.36
C ALA A 224 31.48 -4.92 1.07
N SER A 225 30.60 -5.89 0.79
CA SER A 225 30.99 -7.27 0.46
C SER A 225 31.88 -7.36 -0.78
N ARG A 226 31.80 -6.41 -1.68
CA ARG A 226 32.65 -6.32 -2.89
C ARG A 226 34.09 -5.88 -2.62
N ARG A 227 34.40 -5.49 -1.38
CA ARG A 227 35.75 -5.04 -0.92
C ARG A 227 36.31 -3.83 -1.69
N LEU A 228 35.46 -3.07 -2.33
CA LEU A 228 35.77 -1.80 -2.99
C LEU A 228 35.41 -0.63 -2.09
N GLU A 229 35.80 0.56 -2.48
CA GLU A 229 35.34 1.77 -1.80
C GLU A 229 33.84 1.96 -2.04
N VAL A 230 33.07 2.15 -0.99
CA VAL A 230 31.62 2.39 -1.07
C VAL A 230 31.41 3.83 -1.52
N ASN A 231 31.31 4.02 -2.82
CA ASN A 231 31.00 5.29 -3.48
C ASN A 231 29.62 5.19 -4.16
N SER A 232 29.11 6.30 -4.64
CA SER A 232 27.80 6.39 -5.30
C SER A 232 27.65 5.40 -6.47
N GLU A 233 28.67 5.29 -7.33
CA GLU A 233 28.67 4.39 -8.47
C GLU A 233 28.52 2.92 -8.06
N LEU A 234 29.30 2.50 -7.05
CA LEU A 234 29.24 1.12 -6.53
C LEU A 234 27.88 0.83 -5.89
N VAL A 235 27.29 1.80 -5.18
CA VAL A 235 25.96 1.65 -4.56
C VAL A 235 24.91 1.40 -5.63
N HIS A 236 24.89 2.21 -6.67
CA HIS A 236 23.94 2.07 -7.78
C HIS A 236 24.13 0.73 -8.53
N GLU A 237 25.38 0.36 -8.82
CA GLU A 237 25.69 -0.92 -9.46
C GLU A 237 25.33 -2.12 -8.57
N ALA A 238 25.67 -2.09 -7.30
CA ALA A 238 25.45 -3.21 -6.37
C ALA A 238 23.97 -3.48 -6.10
N LEU A 239 23.16 -2.42 -6.08
CA LEU A 239 21.73 -2.49 -5.82
C LEU A 239 20.89 -2.60 -7.10
N GLY A 240 21.53 -2.48 -8.28
CA GLY A 240 20.84 -2.54 -9.56
C GLY A 240 19.86 -1.37 -9.75
N ILE A 241 20.12 -0.24 -9.11
CA ILE A 241 19.27 0.95 -9.15
C ILE A 241 19.70 1.83 -10.32
N ALA A 242 18.74 2.41 -11.04
CA ALA A 242 19.04 3.41 -12.04
C ALA A 242 19.68 4.63 -11.37
N SER A 243 20.81 5.08 -11.91
CA SER A 243 21.34 6.36 -11.44
C SER A 243 20.34 7.47 -11.79
N TYR A 244 20.36 8.55 -11.02
CA TYR A 244 19.55 9.75 -11.32
C TYR A 244 19.81 10.24 -12.76
N ASP A 245 21.03 10.01 -13.26
CA ASP A 245 21.43 10.27 -14.64
C ASP A 245 20.71 9.38 -15.66
N GLU A 246 20.48 8.10 -15.33
CA GLU A 246 19.75 7.17 -16.22
C GLU A 246 18.28 7.60 -16.34
N ALA A 247 17.64 7.93 -15.23
CA ALA A 247 16.27 8.46 -15.22
C ALA A 247 16.18 9.79 -16.00
N ALA A 248 17.15 10.69 -15.82
CA ALA A 248 17.25 11.93 -16.57
C ALA A 248 17.49 11.70 -18.08
N SER A 249 18.28 10.67 -18.43
CA SER A 249 18.49 10.28 -19.83
C SER A 249 17.18 9.81 -20.50
N VAL A 250 16.42 8.98 -19.80
CA VAL A 250 15.09 8.53 -20.26
C VAL A 250 14.13 9.69 -20.38
N ALA A 251 14.11 10.62 -19.41
CA ALA A 251 13.27 11.81 -19.48
C ALA A 251 13.64 12.70 -20.68
N ARG A 252 14.93 12.87 -20.98
CA ARG A 252 15.38 13.59 -22.18
C ARG A 252 14.96 12.89 -23.46
N ALA A 253 15.07 11.55 -23.52
CA ALA A 253 14.59 10.76 -24.66
C ALA A 253 13.08 10.90 -24.87
N ILE A 254 12.31 10.92 -23.77
CA ILE A 254 10.86 11.18 -23.82
C ILE A 254 10.57 12.58 -24.37
N ALA A 255 11.28 13.61 -23.89
CA ALA A 255 11.11 14.98 -24.38
C ALA A 255 11.46 15.14 -25.87
N GLY A 256 12.48 14.41 -26.35
CA GLY A 256 12.93 14.38 -27.75
C GLY A 256 12.15 13.42 -28.64
N ALA A 257 11.20 12.63 -28.10
CA ALA A 257 10.50 11.55 -28.80
C ALA A 257 11.47 10.54 -29.46
N ASP A 258 12.57 10.23 -28.77
CA ASP A 258 13.57 9.25 -29.23
C ASP A 258 13.15 7.84 -28.81
N TYR A 259 12.40 7.17 -29.68
CA TYR A 259 11.90 5.82 -29.42
C TYR A 259 13.01 4.77 -29.37
N ASP A 260 14.10 4.94 -30.15
CA ASP A 260 15.20 3.97 -30.18
C ASP A 260 15.95 3.98 -28.82
N ALA A 261 16.22 5.16 -28.27
CA ALA A 261 16.83 5.28 -26.94
C ALA A 261 15.96 4.66 -25.86
N ILE A 262 14.63 4.85 -25.92
CA ILE A 262 13.66 4.31 -24.95
C ILE A 262 13.62 2.78 -25.01
N PHE A 263 13.43 2.19 -26.20
CA PHE A 263 13.41 0.74 -26.33
C PHE A 263 14.77 0.11 -26.01
N GLY A 264 15.85 0.80 -26.31
CA GLY A 264 17.21 0.41 -25.95
C GLY A 264 17.39 0.33 -24.43
N THR A 265 16.91 1.34 -23.68
CA THR A 265 17.00 1.37 -22.20
C THR A 265 16.19 0.22 -21.59
N VAL A 266 14.93 0.03 -22.01
CA VAL A 266 14.11 -1.10 -21.51
C VAL A 266 14.76 -2.44 -21.86
N GLY A 267 15.33 -2.57 -23.06
CA GLY A 267 16.07 -3.76 -23.47
C GLY A 267 17.28 -4.05 -22.58
N ASN A 268 18.05 -3.02 -22.23
CA ASN A 268 19.23 -3.13 -21.36
C ASN A 268 18.84 -3.51 -19.92
N ILE A 269 17.75 -2.95 -19.38
CA ILE A 269 17.22 -3.30 -18.06
C ILE A 269 16.87 -4.79 -17.99
N VAL A 270 16.15 -5.27 -19.00
CA VAL A 270 15.78 -6.69 -19.09
C VAL A 270 17.02 -7.58 -19.26
N ALA A 271 17.97 -7.19 -20.12
CA ALA A 271 19.20 -7.94 -20.37
C ALA A 271 20.12 -8.01 -19.14
N SER A 272 20.14 -6.97 -18.30
CA SER A 272 20.89 -6.93 -17.03
C SER A 272 20.20 -7.69 -15.89
N GLY A 273 18.97 -8.19 -16.09
CA GLY A 273 18.21 -8.91 -15.07
C GLY A 273 17.63 -7.97 -13.98
N ARG A 274 17.62 -6.65 -14.19
CA ARG A 274 16.98 -5.68 -13.28
C ARG A 274 15.46 -5.78 -13.39
N ASP A 275 14.79 -5.55 -12.26
CA ASP A 275 13.32 -5.53 -12.21
C ASP A 275 12.77 -4.23 -12.84
N ILE A 276 11.89 -4.41 -13.81
CA ILE A 276 11.22 -3.28 -14.48
C ILE A 276 10.36 -2.49 -13.49
N ALA A 277 9.80 -3.12 -12.45
CA ALA A 277 9.01 -2.44 -11.46
C ALA A 277 9.86 -1.44 -10.65
N VAL A 278 11.08 -1.83 -10.25
CA VAL A 278 12.02 -0.95 -9.55
C VAL A 278 12.40 0.24 -10.42
N PHE A 279 12.78 -0.01 -11.66
CA PHE A 279 13.08 1.08 -12.61
C PHE A 279 11.88 2.02 -12.81
N TRP A 280 10.66 1.47 -12.83
CA TRP A 280 9.45 2.26 -13.01
C TRP A 280 9.16 3.17 -11.82
N ASP A 281 9.40 2.68 -10.60
CA ASP A 281 9.26 3.47 -9.37
C ASP A 281 10.30 4.60 -9.31
N GLU A 282 11.54 4.33 -9.74
CA GLU A 282 12.60 5.33 -9.84
C GLU A 282 12.27 6.43 -10.86
N LEU A 283 11.79 6.05 -12.05
CA LEU A 283 11.36 6.99 -13.08
C LEU A 283 10.17 7.83 -12.61
N SER A 284 9.22 7.21 -11.91
CA SER A 284 8.07 7.90 -11.32
C SER A 284 8.51 8.93 -10.27
N SER A 285 9.46 8.56 -9.41
CA SER A 285 10.06 9.46 -8.42
C SER A 285 10.75 10.64 -9.08
N PHE A 286 11.52 10.41 -10.15
CA PHE A 286 12.20 11.47 -10.90
C PHE A 286 11.21 12.48 -11.53
N PHE A 287 10.11 12.01 -12.14
CA PHE A 287 9.09 12.89 -12.71
C PHE A 287 8.33 13.66 -11.63
N ARG A 288 8.05 13.05 -10.47
CA ARG A 288 7.49 13.72 -9.29
C ARG A 288 8.43 14.83 -8.80
N ASP A 289 9.71 14.56 -8.72
CA ASP A 289 10.70 15.54 -8.25
C ASP A 289 10.80 16.73 -9.21
N MET A 290 10.74 16.50 -10.54
CA MET A 290 10.60 17.58 -11.53
C MET A 290 9.33 18.41 -11.33
N LEU A 291 8.22 17.77 -10.99
CA LEU A 291 6.95 18.46 -10.71
C LEU A 291 7.08 19.35 -9.47
N ILE A 292 7.68 18.83 -8.38
CA ILE A 292 7.97 19.60 -7.16
C ILE A 292 8.89 20.77 -7.48
N TYR A 293 9.96 20.54 -8.25
CA TYR A 293 10.91 21.57 -8.65
C TYR A 293 10.22 22.74 -9.37
N LYS A 294 9.25 22.45 -10.25
CA LYS A 294 8.52 23.49 -11.02
C LYS A 294 7.42 24.20 -10.22
N THR A 295 6.87 23.57 -9.21
CA THR A 295 5.70 24.10 -8.49
C THR A 295 6.04 24.73 -7.14
N ALA A 296 7.07 24.23 -6.47
CA ALA A 296 7.46 24.70 -5.14
C ALA A 296 8.28 25.99 -5.21
N LYS A 297 8.02 26.93 -4.28
CA LYS A 297 8.83 28.14 -4.12
C LYS A 297 10.23 27.88 -3.61
N ASN A 298 10.40 26.85 -2.78
CA ASN A 298 11.68 26.39 -2.26
C ASN A 298 11.77 24.87 -2.43
N PRO A 299 12.19 24.38 -3.61
CA PRO A 299 12.26 22.95 -3.90
C PRO A 299 13.18 22.18 -2.94
N ALA A 300 14.30 22.75 -2.55
CA ALA A 300 15.28 22.12 -1.67
C ALA A 300 14.73 21.76 -0.27
N ALA A 301 13.64 22.37 0.15
CA ALA A 301 12.98 22.01 1.42
C ALA A 301 12.16 20.71 1.35
N TYR A 302 11.81 20.26 0.12
CA TYR A 302 10.96 19.10 -0.14
C TYR A 302 11.70 17.95 -0.85
N LEU A 303 12.87 18.27 -1.41
CA LEU A 303 13.71 17.34 -2.16
C LEU A 303 14.99 17.11 -1.36
N GLU A 304 15.16 15.90 -0.83
CA GLU A 304 16.39 15.48 -0.14
C GLU A 304 17.41 14.99 -1.19
N LEU A 305 17.85 15.89 -2.09
CA LEU A 305 18.75 15.57 -3.20
C LEU A 305 20.12 16.22 -2.99
N SER A 306 21.15 15.57 -3.55
CA SER A 306 22.48 16.16 -3.65
C SER A 306 22.45 17.39 -4.58
N SER A 307 23.46 18.29 -4.48
CA SER A 307 23.57 19.44 -5.37
C SER A 307 23.66 19.04 -6.86
N HIS A 308 24.39 17.96 -7.15
CA HIS A 308 24.53 17.42 -8.50
C HIS A 308 23.17 16.91 -9.06
N SER A 309 22.42 16.16 -8.27
CA SER A 309 21.09 15.69 -8.65
C SER A 309 20.11 16.83 -8.88
N LEU A 310 20.19 17.90 -8.09
CA LEU A 310 19.37 19.10 -8.28
C LEU A 310 19.69 19.82 -9.58
N ASP A 311 20.95 19.90 -10.00
CA ASP A 311 21.35 20.51 -11.27
C ASP A 311 20.81 19.71 -12.46
N ILE A 312 20.94 18.39 -12.44
CA ILE A 312 20.38 17.49 -13.45
C ILE A 312 18.86 17.63 -13.55
N LEU A 313 18.19 17.66 -12.39
CA LEU A 313 16.75 17.86 -12.30
C LEU A 313 16.32 19.19 -12.91
N ALA A 314 17.04 20.28 -12.55
CA ALA A 314 16.76 21.63 -13.03
C ALA A 314 16.87 21.74 -14.55
N GLU A 315 17.88 21.10 -15.16
CA GLU A 315 18.08 21.07 -16.61
C GLU A 315 16.99 20.27 -17.31
N THR A 316 16.69 19.08 -16.78
CA THR A 316 15.69 18.18 -17.38
C THR A 316 14.28 18.75 -17.25
N ALA A 317 13.96 19.38 -16.13
CA ALA A 317 12.63 19.98 -15.90
C ALA A 317 12.32 21.12 -16.90
N LYS A 318 13.33 21.82 -17.46
CA LYS A 318 13.12 22.87 -18.48
C LYS A 318 12.50 22.32 -19.77
N LEU A 319 12.70 21.03 -20.06
CA LEU A 319 12.22 20.38 -21.29
C LEU A 319 10.70 20.15 -21.30
N PHE A 320 10.05 20.23 -20.14
CA PHE A 320 8.63 19.91 -20.00
C PHE A 320 7.83 21.11 -19.54
N THR A 321 6.59 21.23 -20.01
CA THR A 321 5.57 22.14 -19.44
C THR A 321 5.01 21.54 -18.14
N LEU A 322 4.34 22.35 -17.32
CA LEU A 322 3.70 21.83 -16.10
C LEU A 322 2.59 20.82 -16.42
N SER A 323 1.76 21.11 -17.44
CA SER A 323 0.74 20.19 -17.94
C SER A 323 1.34 18.90 -18.48
N GLY A 324 2.49 19.00 -19.17
CA GLY A 324 3.23 17.87 -19.67
C GLY A 324 3.80 16.96 -18.58
N LEU A 325 4.28 17.52 -17.48
CA LEU A 325 4.71 16.75 -16.32
C LEU A 325 3.54 16.04 -15.64
N LEU A 326 2.41 16.73 -15.45
CA LEU A 326 1.21 16.12 -14.87
C LEU A 326 0.70 14.95 -15.70
N TYR A 327 0.66 15.11 -17.04
CA TYR A 327 0.27 14.01 -17.93
C TYR A 327 1.19 12.80 -17.78
N ARG A 328 2.50 13.01 -17.72
CA ARG A 328 3.49 11.93 -17.60
C ARG A 328 3.43 11.25 -16.23
N CYS A 329 3.26 12.01 -15.14
CA CYS A 329 3.05 11.45 -13.81
C CYS A 329 1.80 10.56 -13.75
N ASN A 330 0.68 11.00 -14.35
CA ASN A 330 -0.54 10.19 -14.42
C ASN A 330 -0.32 8.91 -15.25
N THR A 331 0.39 9.00 -16.37
CA THR A 331 0.70 7.84 -17.22
C THR A 331 1.59 6.83 -16.49
N LEU A 332 2.56 7.32 -15.70
CA LEU A 332 3.44 6.49 -14.88
C LEU A 332 2.65 5.77 -13.78
N ASP A 333 1.77 6.46 -13.06
CA ASP A 333 0.92 5.89 -12.00
C ASP A 333 -0.03 4.80 -12.54
N ASP A 334 -0.70 5.08 -13.66
CA ASP A 334 -1.57 4.11 -14.34
C ASP A 334 -0.81 2.85 -14.78
N ALA A 335 0.42 2.99 -15.23
CA ALA A 335 1.25 1.87 -15.66
C ALA A 335 1.84 1.11 -14.45
N ALA A 336 2.25 1.79 -13.38
CA ALA A 336 2.76 1.18 -12.15
C ALA A 336 1.76 0.17 -11.57
N ALA A 337 0.47 0.53 -11.51
CA ALA A 337 -0.60 -0.35 -11.04
C ALA A 337 -0.77 -1.62 -11.89
N ARG A 338 -0.38 -1.60 -13.16
CA ARG A 338 -0.43 -2.75 -14.08
C ARG A 338 0.84 -3.59 -14.01
N ILE A 339 2.00 -2.94 -13.94
CA ILE A 339 3.32 -3.60 -13.84
C ILE A 339 3.38 -4.44 -12.56
N SER A 340 2.95 -3.89 -11.42
CA SER A 340 2.95 -4.59 -10.13
C SER A 340 1.99 -5.79 -10.08
N ARG A 341 0.86 -5.74 -10.82
CA ARG A 341 -0.16 -6.82 -10.82
C ARG A 341 0.14 -7.95 -11.80
N PHE A 342 0.82 -7.67 -12.91
CA PHE A 342 1.00 -8.61 -14.02
C PHE A 342 2.47 -8.66 -14.46
N SER A 343 3.32 -9.30 -13.70
CA SER A 343 4.76 -9.42 -14.00
C SER A 343 5.05 -10.00 -15.41
N ALA A 344 4.22 -10.90 -15.91
CA ALA A 344 4.39 -11.50 -17.24
C ALA A 344 4.26 -10.50 -18.41
N SER A 345 3.60 -9.35 -18.21
CA SER A 345 3.44 -8.30 -19.23
C SER A 345 4.10 -6.97 -18.85
N ALA A 346 4.93 -6.95 -17.81
CA ALA A 346 5.57 -5.74 -17.29
C ALA A 346 6.34 -4.99 -18.37
N ARG A 347 7.15 -5.69 -19.18
CA ARG A 347 7.92 -5.12 -20.29
C ARG A 347 7.02 -4.42 -21.31
N LEU A 348 5.99 -5.10 -21.81
CA LEU A 348 5.08 -4.52 -22.80
C LEU A 348 4.32 -3.32 -22.24
N THR A 349 3.91 -3.39 -20.97
CA THR A 349 3.21 -2.27 -20.29
C THR A 349 4.12 -1.06 -20.18
N ALA A 350 5.40 -1.24 -19.81
CA ALA A 350 6.40 -0.18 -19.73
C ALA A 350 6.66 0.44 -21.10
N GLU A 351 6.93 -0.36 -22.13
CA GLU A 351 7.18 0.09 -23.50
C GLU A 351 6.00 0.92 -24.04
N LEU A 352 4.76 0.44 -23.87
CA LEU A 352 3.56 1.16 -24.33
C LEU A 352 3.34 2.48 -23.57
N ALA A 353 3.59 2.51 -22.26
CA ALA A 353 3.46 3.72 -21.47
C ALA A 353 4.52 4.76 -21.85
N LEU A 354 5.77 4.35 -22.04
CA LEU A 354 6.84 5.24 -22.51
C LEU A 354 6.54 5.84 -23.88
N VAL A 355 6.03 5.04 -24.82
CA VAL A 355 5.59 5.54 -26.15
C VAL A 355 4.50 6.61 -26.01
N ARG A 356 3.50 6.40 -25.12
CA ARG A 356 2.47 7.41 -24.85
C ARG A 356 3.03 8.68 -24.21
N MET A 357 4.03 8.56 -23.35
CA MET A 357 4.70 9.70 -22.73
C MET A 357 5.47 10.55 -23.76
N CYS A 358 5.98 9.93 -24.85
CA CYS A 358 6.64 10.64 -25.93
C CYS A 358 5.65 11.41 -26.80
N ASP A 359 4.51 10.80 -27.12
CA ASP A 359 3.50 11.39 -27.98
C ASP A 359 2.11 11.39 -27.31
N PRO A 360 1.72 12.52 -26.68
CA PRO A 360 0.41 12.66 -26.07
C PRO A 360 -0.76 12.51 -27.05
N SER A 361 -0.52 12.56 -28.38
CA SER A 361 -1.59 12.36 -29.36
C SER A 361 -2.11 10.93 -29.44
N LEU A 362 -1.33 9.98 -28.93
CA LEU A 362 -1.67 8.56 -28.88
C LEU A 362 -2.59 8.22 -27.69
N SER A 363 -2.80 9.16 -26.76
CA SER A 363 -3.68 8.96 -25.60
C SER A 363 -5.00 9.71 -25.81
N PRO A 364 -6.17 9.06 -25.59
CA PRO A 364 -7.47 9.71 -25.67
C PRO A 364 -7.83 10.51 -24.39
N ASP A 365 -6.93 10.60 -23.42
CA ASP A 365 -7.19 11.13 -22.09
C ASP A 365 -7.30 12.66 -22.08
N ILE A 366 -8.09 13.21 -21.17
CA ILE A 366 -8.27 14.66 -20.99
C ILE A 366 -6.93 15.34 -20.65
N SER A 367 -6.08 14.70 -19.86
CA SER A 367 -4.75 15.18 -19.50
C SER A 367 -3.83 15.35 -20.72
N ALA A 368 -3.87 14.40 -21.65
CA ALA A 368 -3.14 14.48 -22.92
C ALA A 368 -3.65 15.61 -23.82
N LEU A 369 -4.96 15.81 -23.88
CA LEU A 369 -5.56 16.93 -24.61
C LEU A 369 -5.17 18.28 -24.02
N THR A 370 -5.15 18.39 -22.70
CA THR A 370 -4.73 19.61 -21.97
C THR A 370 -3.26 19.94 -22.26
N GLU A 371 -2.38 18.94 -22.28
CA GLU A 371 -0.97 19.14 -22.66
C GLU A 371 -0.85 19.65 -24.10
N ARG A 372 -1.58 19.04 -25.04
CA ARG A 372 -1.55 19.47 -26.46
C ARG A 372 -2.03 20.90 -26.63
N VAL A 373 -3.08 21.29 -25.92
CA VAL A 373 -3.57 22.69 -25.95
C VAL A 373 -2.51 23.63 -25.38
N ALA A 374 -1.93 23.32 -24.22
CA ALA A 374 -0.89 24.14 -23.61
C ALA A 374 0.35 24.28 -24.52
N ALA A 375 0.77 23.20 -25.16
CA ALA A 375 1.89 23.23 -26.10
C ALA A 375 1.58 24.06 -27.38
N LEU A 376 0.34 24.07 -27.83
CA LEU A 376 -0.09 24.91 -28.96
C LEU A 376 -0.16 26.40 -28.54
N GLU A 377 -0.67 26.70 -27.36
CA GLU A 377 -0.69 28.07 -26.81
C GLU A 377 0.73 28.63 -26.65
N GLU A 378 1.68 27.84 -26.15
CA GLU A 378 3.09 28.23 -26.03
C GLU A 378 3.71 28.51 -27.40
N LYS A 379 3.49 27.64 -28.39
CA LYS A 379 3.94 27.87 -29.78
C LYS A 379 3.34 29.12 -30.37
N LEU A 380 2.05 29.40 -30.15
CA LEU A 380 1.40 30.61 -30.60
C LEU A 380 1.96 31.88 -29.93
N ALA A 381 2.28 31.81 -28.62
CA ALA A 381 2.90 32.92 -27.90
C ALA A 381 4.29 33.27 -28.48
N HIS A 382 5.05 32.28 -28.94
CA HIS A 382 6.33 32.50 -29.62
C HIS A 382 6.20 32.98 -31.07
N PHE A 383 5.04 32.76 -31.74
CA PHE A 383 4.80 33.19 -33.13
C PHE A 383 4.31 34.62 -33.26
N SER A 384 4.04 35.35 -32.17
CA SER A 384 3.48 36.70 -32.19
C SER A 384 4.48 37.82 -31.84
N PRO A 385 5.41 38.18 -32.73
CA PRO A 385 5.91 39.56 -32.73
C PRO A 385 6.09 40.23 -34.09
N SER A 386 5.47 39.82 -35.20
CA SER A 386 5.75 40.52 -36.48
C SER A 386 4.54 41.00 -37.27
N LEU A 387 3.34 41.12 -36.68
CA LEU A 387 2.16 41.62 -37.42
C LEU A 387 1.51 42.87 -36.83
N SER A 388 2.19 43.63 -35.98
CA SER A 388 1.67 44.90 -35.47
C SER A 388 2.30 46.16 -36.06
N SER A 389 2.71 46.16 -37.36
CA SER A 389 3.23 47.37 -37.97
C SER A 389 2.87 47.53 -39.47
N SER A 390 1.59 47.40 -39.86
CA SER A 390 1.18 47.93 -41.16
C SER A 390 -0.33 47.82 -41.43
N TYR A 391 -1.21 48.29 -40.57
CA TYR A 391 -2.57 48.61 -40.94
C TYR A 391 -3.13 49.72 -40.01
N GLN A 392 -2.54 50.91 -40.12
CA GLN A 392 -3.26 52.14 -39.92
C GLN A 392 -3.49 52.74 -41.31
N HIS A 393 -4.67 52.58 -41.81
CA HIS A 393 -5.40 53.62 -42.55
C HIS A 393 -6.72 53.08 -43.11
N THR A 394 -7.77 53.84 -42.77
CA THR A 394 -9.03 54.03 -43.47
C THR A 394 -9.95 52.81 -43.63
N VAL A 395 -11.10 52.84 -42.98
CA VAL A 395 -12.37 53.27 -43.58
C VAL A 395 -13.47 53.31 -42.53
N SER A 396 -14.02 54.53 -42.38
CA SER A 396 -15.31 54.80 -41.80
C SER A 396 -16.39 54.23 -42.75
N ALA A 397 -17.18 53.26 -42.26
CA ALA A 397 -18.51 53.00 -42.83
C ALA A 397 -19.35 52.22 -41.81
N LYS A 398 -20.39 52.90 -41.31
CA LYS A 398 -21.50 52.29 -40.59
C LYS A 398 -22.32 51.41 -41.53
N PRO A 399 -22.72 50.20 -41.15
CA PRO A 399 -23.94 49.61 -41.72
C PRO A 399 -25.11 49.86 -40.80
N VAL A 400 -26.07 50.53 -41.40
CA VAL A 400 -27.47 50.66 -40.95
C VAL A 400 -28.12 49.28 -41.10
N PHE A 401 -28.62 48.70 -40.02
CA PHE A 401 -29.63 47.65 -40.09
C PHE A 401 -30.92 48.17 -39.53
N LYS A 402 -31.96 48.16 -40.39
CA LYS A 402 -33.36 48.47 -40.10
C LYS A 402 -33.95 47.32 -39.24
N GLU A 403 -34.62 47.76 -38.18
CA GLU A 403 -35.68 46.99 -37.52
C GLU A 403 -37.00 47.07 -38.30
N PRO A 404 -37.85 46.07 -38.16
CA PRO A 404 -39.28 46.28 -38.23
C PRO A 404 -39.93 46.21 -36.84
N SER A 405 -40.69 47.23 -36.62
CA SER A 405 -41.56 47.55 -35.50
C SER A 405 -42.72 46.58 -35.31
N ALA A 406 -43.16 46.35 -34.10
CA ALA A 406 -44.50 46.65 -33.55
C ALA A 406 -44.73 45.87 -32.28
N GLY A 407 -45.06 46.48 -31.25
CA GLY A 407 -46.32 46.66 -30.56
C GLY A 407 -46.10 46.81 -29.05
N SER A 408 -46.44 47.97 -28.61
CA SER A 408 -46.75 48.49 -27.28
C SER A 408 -47.31 47.50 -26.27
N GLU A 409 -46.88 47.56 -24.99
CA GLU A 409 -47.67 48.36 -24.01
C GLU A 409 -46.90 48.53 -22.70
N THR A 410 -46.98 49.74 -22.25
CA THR A 410 -46.61 50.38 -21.01
C THR A 410 -47.20 49.72 -19.78
N ILE A 411 -46.51 49.73 -18.66
CA ILE A 411 -46.96 50.35 -17.39
C ILE A 411 -45.76 50.52 -16.44
N LYS A 412 -45.80 51.66 -15.85
CA LYS A 412 -44.90 52.44 -15.03
C LYS A 412 -44.79 51.92 -13.55
N ASN A 413 -43.74 52.37 -12.98
CA ASN A 413 -43.52 53.03 -11.66
C ASN A 413 -42.94 52.12 -10.59
N ASN A 414 -41.91 52.53 -10.09
CA ASN A 414 -41.36 53.50 -9.16
C ASN A 414 -40.77 52.92 -7.93
N THR A 415 -39.55 53.34 -7.76
CA THR A 415 -38.93 53.98 -6.58
C THR A 415 -38.73 53.19 -5.29
N ASP A 416 -37.51 53.27 -4.96
CA ASP A 416 -36.88 53.78 -3.73
C ASP A 416 -36.44 52.79 -2.64
N ASN A 417 -35.14 52.81 -2.49
CA ASN A 417 -34.37 53.11 -1.26
C ASN A 417 -34.54 52.26 -0.02
N ASN A 418 -33.40 51.81 0.41
CA ASN A 418 -32.75 52.14 1.66
C ASN A 418 -32.43 50.97 2.61
N SER A 419 -31.13 50.81 2.74
CA SER A 419 -30.37 50.69 3.99
C SER A 419 -30.92 49.91 5.18
N GLY A 420 -30.04 49.12 5.74
CA GLY A 420 -30.00 48.94 7.20
C GLY A 420 -29.68 47.57 7.67
N THR A 421 -28.44 47.34 7.92
CA THR A 421 -27.82 46.90 9.19
C THR A 421 -28.58 45.93 10.11
N ALA A 422 -27.81 44.94 10.49
CA ALA A 422 -27.58 44.46 11.86
C ALA A 422 -28.46 43.39 12.49
N ASP A 423 -27.73 42.39 12.90
CA ASP A 423 -27.71 41.77 14.23
C ASP A 423 -28.69 40.67 14.64
N THR A 424 -27.98 39.62 15.01
CA THR A 424 -28.04 38.82 16.25
C THR A 424 -29.19 37.87 16.54
N SER A 425 -28.68 36.73 16.93
CA SER A 425 -29.12 35.85 18.05
C SER A 425 -30.24 34.85 17.80
N SER A 426 -29.86 33.60 17.83
CA SER A 426 -29.92 32.64 18.95
C SER A 426 -31.28 32.06 19.32
N ILE A 427 -31.19 30.80 19.62
CA ILE A 427 -31.92 30.03 20.67
C ILE A 427 -32.99 29.02 20.21
N LYS A 428 -32.55 27.76 20.37
CA LYS A 428 -33.12 26.62 21.12
C LYS A 428 -34.41 25.94 20.69
N GLN A 429 -34.26 24.62 20.61
CA GLN A 429 -34.98 23.57 21.36
C GLN A 429 -36.50 23.47 21.12
N ASP A 430 -37.12 22.35 20.92
CA ASP A 430 -37.16 21.06 21.66
C ASP A 430 -38.10 20.05 20.96
N THR A 431 -37.70 18.80 21.06
CA THR A 431 -38.43 17.59 21.49
C THR A 431 -39.77 17.14 20.91
N LYS A 432 -39.75 15.83 20.68
CA LYS A 432 -40.76 14.77 21.03
C LYS A 432 -41.79 14.36 19.98
N GLU A 433 -41.67 13.15 19.62
CA GLU A 433 -42.34 11.88 20.02
C GLU A 433 -43.57 11.44 19.19
N LYS A 434 -43.46 10.16 18.79
CA LYS A 434 -44.49 9.10 18.73
C LYS A 434 -45.62 9.17 17.70
N SER A 435 -45.70 8.19 16.84
CA SER A 435 -46.58 7.00 17.01
C SER A 435 -46.99 6.39 15.67
N SER A 436 -46.78 5.10 15.54
CA SER A 436 -47.56 4.23 14.64
C SER A 436 -49.01 4.14 15.16
N PRO A 437 -50.04 3.78 14.37
CA PRO A 437 -50.19 2.39 13.94
C PRO A 437 -51.03 2.10 12.65
N LYS A 438 -50.85 0.86 12.19
CA LYS A 438 -51.81 -0.16 11.66
C LYS A 438 -52.73 0.08 10.47
N LYS A 439 -52.56 -0.89 9.53
CA LYS A 439 -53.53 -1.81 8.89
C LYS A 439 -54.70 -1.27 8.05
N THR A 440 -54.73 -1.80 6.85
CA THR A 440 -55.76 -2.54 6.10
C THR A 440 -55.41 -2.44 4.61
N GLY A 441 -55.22 -3.40 3.76
CA GLY A 441 -56.10 -4.54 3.46
C GLY A 441 -56.86 -4.25 2.18
N SER A 442 -56.50 -4.88 1.04
CA SER A 442 -57.43 -5.33 -0.01
C SER A 442 -56.69 -5.63 -1.31
N THR A 443 -56.53 -6.90 -1.63
CA THR A 443 -57.09 -7.67 -2.76
C THR A 443 -57.32 -6.92 -4.10
N ALA A 444 -56.65 -7.38 -5.17
CA ALA A 444 -57.26 -7.98 -6.35
C ALA A 444 -56.31 -8.04 -7.54
N GLN A 445 -56.08 -9.26 -7.97
CA GLN A 445 -56.33 -9.84 -9.30
C GLN A 445 -55.37 -9.50 -10.45
N ALA A 446 -54.79 -10.59 -10.90
CA ALA A 446 -54.16 -10.79 -12.20
C ALA A 446 -55.14 -10.64 -13.37
N PRO A 447 -54.65 -10.51 -14.57
CA PRO A 447 -55.10 -11.44 -15.60
C PRO A 447 -53.96 -12.17 -16.33
N SER A 448 -54.25 -13.42 -16.54
CA SER A 448 -53.65 -14.40 -17.42
C SER A 448 -53.93 -14.11 -18.91
N HIS A 449 -52.93 -14.39 -19.77
CA HIS A 449 -53.04 -14.98 -21.10
C HIS A 449 -51.62 -15.39 -21.47
N GLY A 450 -51.21 -16.59 -21.67
CA GLY A 450 -51.76 -17.71 -22.43
C GLY A 450 -51.32 -17.62 -23.89
N ASN A 451 -50.21 -18.26 -24.26
CA ASN A 451 -50.12 -18.96 -25.52
C ASN A 451 -48.97 -19.98 -25.53
N ALA A 452 -49.39 -21.21 -25.62
CA ALA A 452 -48.59 -22.40 -25.89
C ALA A 452 -48.28 -22.49 -27.39
N VAL A 453 -47.03 -22.84 -27.74
CA VAL A 453 -46.71 -23.50 -29.00
C VAL A 453 -45.65 -24.58 -28.74
N LYS A 454 -46.14 -25.79 -28.73
CA LYS A 454 -45.68 -27.07 -29.32
C LYS A 454 -44.21 -27.48 -29.28
N GLU A 455 -44.06 -28.61 -28.62
CA GLU A 455 -43.10 -29.69 -28.84
C GLU A 455 -42.72 -29.93 -30.30
N THR A 456 -41.43 -30.14 -30.53
CA THR A 456 -40.99 -31.15 -31.49
C THR A 456 -39.82 -31.94 -30.89
N THR A 457 -39.98 -33.19 -30.99
CA THR A 457 -39.32 -34.37 -30.47
C THR A 457 -37.90 -34.60 -30.94
N ARG A 458 -37.09 -35.16 -30.01
CA ARG A 458 -36.10 -36.24 -30.10
C ARG A 458 -34.90 -36.09 -31.02
N THR A 459 -33.71 -36.10 -30.41
CA THR A 459 -32.80 -37.27 -30.45
C THR A 459 -31.68 -37.15 -29.45
N GLY A 460 -31.58 -38.08 -28.55
CA GLY A 460 -30.47 -38.93 -28.17
C GLY A 460 -29.25 -38.36 -27.46
N MET A 461 -29.12 -38.72 -26.18
CA MET A 461 -27.88 -39.06 -25.48
C MET A 461 -26.79 -38.00 -25.35
N HIS A 462 -26.73 -37.35 -24.14
CA HIS A 462 -25.61 -37.38 -23.21
C HIS A 462 -26.06 -36.70 -21.89
N ALA A 463 -26.35 -37.53 -20.90
CA ALA A 463 -26.97 -37.13 -19.63
C ALA A 463 -25.92 -36.98 -18.54
N ASP A 464 -24.85 -36.16 -18.71
CA ASP A 464 -23.86 -35.99 -17.63
C ASP A 464 -23.07 -34.68 -17.64
N ALA A 465 -23.51 -33.65 -18.36
CA ALA A 465 -22.80 -32.34 -18.32
C ALA A 465 -23.62 -31.32 -17.50
N PRO A 466 -22.94 -30.53 -16.62
CA PRO A 466 -23.61 -29.45 -15.90
C PRO A 466 -24.16 -28.41 -16.88
N ARG A 467 -25.42 -27.97 -16.67
CA ARG A 467 -26.10 -27.00 -17.53
C ARG A 467 -26.07 -25.63 -16.89
N PRO A 468 -25.72 -24.54 -17.60
CA PRO A 468 -25.71 -23.21 -17.03
C PRO A 468 -27.11 -22.79 -16.55
N LEU A 469 -27.14 -22.05 -15.41
CA LEU A 469 -28.38 -21.49 -14.87
C LEU A 469 -28.80 -20.29 -15.74
N PRO A 470 -30.02 -20.34 -16.36
CA PRO A 470 -30.45 -19.30 -17.29
C PRO A 470 -30.66 -17.93 -16.63
N TYR A 471 -31.00 -17.88 -15.34
CA TYR A 471 -31.22 -16.68 -14.54
C TYR A 471 -30.00 -16.27 -13.71
N TRP A 472 -28.79 -16.80 -13.98
CA TRP A 472 -27.61 -16.53 -13.21
C TRP A 472 -27.25 -15.02 -13.13
N GLY A 473 -27.47 -14.29 -14.24
CA GLY A 473 -27.24 -12.83 -14.28
C GLY A 473 -28.16 -12.05 -13.33
N GLU A 474 -29.45 -12.40 -13.30
CA GLU A 474 -30.45 -11.77 -12.43
C GLU A 474 -30.21 -12.12 -10.97
N LEU A 475 -29.80 -13.34 -10.69
CA LEU A 475 -29.44 -13.83 -9.36
C LEU A 475 -28.20 -13.08 -8.85
N CYS A 476 -27.18 -12.87 -9.69
CA CYS A 476 -26.00 -12.06 -9.35
C CYS A 476 -26.37 -10.60 -9.09
N ALA A 477 -27.30 -10.01 -9.84
CA ALA A 477 -27.80 -8.66 -9.60
C ALA A 477 -28.53 -8.56 -8.26
N ALA A 478 -29.40 -9.52 -7.94
CA ALA A 478 -30.11 -9.58 -6.67
C ALA A 478 -29.15 -9.76 -5.46
N LEU A 479 -28.12 -10.60 -5.61
CA LEU A 479 -27.07 -10.78 -4.60
C LEU A 479 -26.23 -9.52 -4.42
N SER A 480 -25.90 -8.82 -5.51
CA SER A 480 -25.11 -7.58 -5.45
C SER A 480 -25.83 -6.45 -4.71
N ASN A 481 -27.16 -6.42 -4.76
CA ASN A 481 -27.97 -5.48 -4.00
C ASN A 481 -27.97 -5.80 -2.48
N LYS A 482 -27.85 -7.07 -2.11
CA LYS A 482 -27.81 -7.50 -0.69
C LYS A 482 -26.39 -7.52 -0.12
N ILE A 483 -25.41 -7.82 -0.94
CA ILE A 483 -23.99 -7.92 -0.57
C ILE A 483 -23.20 -7.09 -1.57
N PRO A 484 -22.84 -5.82 -1.25
CA PRO A 484 -22.12 -4.93 -2.17
C PRO A 484 -20.81 -5.53 -2.72
N ALA A 485 -20.09 -6.31 -1.90
CA ALA A 485 -18.87 -7.00 -2.30
C ALA A 485 -19.10 -8.04 -3.40
N PHE A 486 -20.31 -8.60 -3.54
CA PHE A 486 -20.65 -9.60 -4.57
C PHE A 486 -20.53 -9.03 -5.98
N LYS A 487 -20.73 -7.72 -6.15
CA LYS A 487 -20.61 -7.02 -7.44
C LYS A 487 -19.22 -7.20 -8.07
N GLY A 488 -18.15 -7.23 -7.26
CA GLY A 488 -16.79 -7.46 -7.73
C GLY A 488 -16.50 -8.90 -8.18
N PHE A 489 -17.24 -9.89 -7.63
CA PHE A 489 -17.04 -11.31 -7.95
C PHE A 489 -18.02 -11.85 -8.98
N ALA A 490 -19.13 -11.17 -9.22
CA ALA A 490 -20.16 -11.60 -10.18
C ALA A 490 -19.63 -11.93 -11.59
N PRO A 491 -18.66 -11.20 -12.17
CA PRO A 491 -18.10 -11.53 -13.49
C PRO A 491 -17.31 -12.85 -13.53
N VAL A 492 -16.78 -13.29 -12.38
CA VAL A 492 -15.88 -14.44 -12.26
C VAL A 492 -16.61 -15.69 -11.77
N LEU A 493 -17.84 -15.53 -11.22
CA LEU A 493 -18.66 -16.61 -10.75
C LEU A 493 -19.60 -17.11 -11.84
N ARG A 494 -19.85 -18.42 -11.90
CA ARG A 494 -20.80 -19.07 -12.81
C ARG A 494 -21.63 -20.07 -12.04
N GLY A 495 -22.92 -20.18 -12.37
CA GLY A 495 -23.85 -21.14 -11.77
C GLY A 495 -24.35 -22.16 -12.79
N TYR A 496 -24.43 -23.40 -12.37
CA TYR A 496 -24.86 -24.53 -13.18
C TYR A 496 -25.84 -25.44 -12.43
N TYR A 497 -26.72 -26.10 -13.14
CA TYR A 497 -27.45 -27.26 -12.63
C TYR A 497 -26.53 -28.48 -12.61
N ALA A 498 -26.47 -29.16 -11.48
CA ALA A 498 -25.74 -30.40 -11.35
C ALA A 498 -26.58 -31.59 -11.88
N PRO A 499 -25.94 -32.67 -12.38
CA PRO A 499 -26.66 -33.86 -12.87
C PRO A 499 -27.54 -34.53 -11.81
N ASP A 500 -27.20 -34.38 -10.55
CA ASP A 500 -27.92 -34.91 -9.38
C ASP A 500 -29.12 -34.05 -8.93
N GLY A 501 -29.49 -33.02 -9.71
CA GLY A 501 -30.58 -32.10 -9.40
C GLY A 501 -30.21 -31.04 -8.37
N GLY A 502 -28.90 -30.86 -8.05
CA GLY A 502 -28.35 -29.82 -7.25
C GLY A 502 -27.84 -28.63 -8.07
N PHE A 503 -27.04 -27.79 -7.45
CA PHE A 503 -26.44 -26.59 -8.04
C PHE A 503 -24.92 -26.63 -7.88
N ILE A 504 -24.21 -26.20 -8.93
CA ILE A 504 -22.75 -26.01 -8.89
C ILE A 504 -22.45 -24.54 -9.10
N ILE A 505 -21.73 -23.93 -8.16
CA ILE A 505 -21.23 -22.56 -8.28
C ILE A 505 -19.74 -22.66 -8.49
N SER A 506 -19.28 -22.23 -9.65
CA SER A 506 -17.88 -22.27 -10.06
C SER A 506 -17.30 -20.87 -10.00
N GLY A 507 -16.17 -20.71 -9.30
CA GLY A 507 -15.37 -19.49 -9.30
C GLY A 507 -14.14 -19.63 -10.21
N GLY A 508 -13.84 -18.63 -11.02
CA GLY A 508 -12.64 -18.60 -11.87
C GLY A 508 -11.33 -18.57 -11.07
N THR A 509 -11.38 -18.27 -9.75
CA THR A 509 -10.25 -18.28 -8.83
C THR A 509 -10.62 -18.95 -7.51
N SER A 510 -9.61 -19.45 -6.78
CA SER A 510 -9.79 -20.02 -5.43
C SER A 510 -10.42 -18.99 -4.47
N PHE A 511 -10.03 -17.72 -4.56
CA PHE A 511 -10.56 -16.64 -3.72
C PHE A 511 -12.04 -16.35 -4.00
N ALA A 512 -12.46 -16.32 -5.28
CA ALA A 512 -13.87 -16.14 -5.66
C ALA A 512 -14.74 -17.30 -5.17
N THR A 513 -14.23 -18.54 -5.23
CA THR A 513 -14.92 -19.72 -4.73
C THR A 513 -15.07 -19.69 -3.21
N GLU A 514 -14.04 -19.27 -2.49
CA GLU A 514 -14.07 -19.12 -1.03
C GLU A 514 -15.05 -18.02 -0.59
N PHE A 515 -15.08 -16.90 -1.32
CA PHE A 515 -16.07 -15.84 -1.10
C PHE A 515 -17.50 -16.35 -1.33
N ALA A 516 -17.74 -17.13 -2.41
CA ALA A 516 -19.03 -17.73 -2.66
C ALA A 516 -19.45 -18.71 -1.56
N LYS A 517 -18.52 -19.51 -1.02
CA LYS A 517 -18.77 -20.39 0.14
C LYS A 517 -19.18 -19.61 1.39
N ARG A 518 -18.48 -18.51 1.70
CA ARG A 518 -18.84 -17.63 2.84
C ARG A 518 -20.22 -16.99 2.68
N SER A 519 -20.65 -16.78 1.44
CA SER A 519 -21.97 -16.22 1.10
C SER A 519 -23.02 -17.31 0.78
N ALA A 520 -22.77 -18.57 1.13
CA ALA A 520 -23.59 -19.73 0.76
C ALA A 520 -25.06 -19.60 1.21
N GLU A 521 -25.30 -19.04 2.39
CA GLU A 521 -26.65 -18.89 2.94
C GLU A 521 -27.48 -17.87 2.17
N GLN A 522 -26.85 -16.73 1.78
CA GLN A 522 -27.50 -15.71 0.96
C GLN A 522 -27.75 -16.20 -0.46
N ILE A 523 -26.80 -16.95 -1.04
CA ILE A 523 -26.95 -17.59 -2.36
C ILE A 523 -28.08 -18.61 -2.31
N ARG A 524 -28.15 -19.45 -1.28
CA ARG A 524 -29.24 -20.42 -1.06
C ARG A 524 -30.59 -19.72 -1.00
N SER A 525 -30.70 -18.67 -0.19
CA SER A 525 -31.94 -17.89 -0.05
C SER A 525 -32.41 -17.31 -1.37
N GLN A 526 -31.50 -16.80 -2.21
CA GLN A 526 -31.85 -16.26 -3.52
C GLN A 526 -32.20 -17.39 -4.52
N LEU A 527 -31.44 -18.48 -4.54
CA LEU A 527 -31.75 -19.65 -5.37
C LEU A 527 -33.16 -20.21 -5.07
N SER A 528 -33.53 -20.28 -3.76
CA SER A 528 -34.88 -20.71 -3.37
C SER A 528 -35.98 -19.80 -3.90
N ILE A 529 -35.73 -18.48 -3.98
CA ILE A 529 -36.67 -17.50 -4.54
C ILE A 529 -36.82 -17.70 -6.06
N PHE A 530 -35.73 -17.86 -6.80
CA PHE A 530 -35.76 -18.04 -8.25
C PHE A 530 -36.30 -19.39 -8.68
N GLU A 531 -36.05 -20.44 -7.90
CA GLU A 531 -36.55 -21.79 -8.18
C GLU A 531 -38.01 -22.01 -7.69
N GLY A 532 -38.53 -21.11 -6.85
CA GLY A 532 -39.86 -21.25 -6.25
C GLY A 532 -40.00 -22.45 -5.28
N ARG A 533 -38.89 -23.02 -4.81
CA ARG A 533 -38.81 -24.15 -3.88
C ARG A 533 -37.64 -23.95 -2.88
N ASP A 534 -37.76 -24.58 -1.73
CA ASP A 534 -36.63 -24.52 -0.77
C ASP A 534 -35.45 -25.39 -1.26
N VAL A 535 -34.29 -24.77 -1.33
CA VAL A 535 -33.02 -25.38 -1.73
C VAL A 535 -32.21 -25.73 -0.49
N SER A 536 -31.96 -27.02 -0.26
CA SER A 536 -31.12 -27.44 0.87
C SER A 536 -29.66 -27.11 0.62
N ALA A 537 -28.92 -26.76 1.68
CA ALA A 537 -27.51 -26.39 1.60
C ALA A 537 -26.63 -27.51 1.02
N GLU A 538 -26.98 -28.77 1.27
CA GLU A 538 -26.26 -29.95 0.78
C GLU A 538 -26.30 -30.10 -0.76
N LYS A 539 -27.28 -29.47 -1.42
CA LYS A 539 -27.42 -29.47 -2.86
C LYS A 539 -26.61 -28.40 -3.59
N ILE A 540 -25.91 -27.56 -2.88
CA ILE A 540 -25.07 -26.50 -3.48
C ILE A 540 -23.61 -26.91 -3.33
N LYS A 541 -22.94 -27.14 -4.46
CA LYS A 541 -21.52 -27.49 -4.53
C LYS A 541 -20.71 -26.29 -5.05
N PHE A 542 -19.55 -26.02 -4.45
CA PHE A 542 -18.65 -24.96 -4.86
C PHE A 542 -17.38 -25.56 -5.46
N THR A 543 -17.02 -25.15 -6.69
CA THR A 543 -15.86 -25.67 -7.42
C THR A 543 -14.94 -24.52 -7.89
N VAL A 544 -13.64 -24.80 -8.03
CA VAL A 544 -12.67 -23.88 -8.63
C VAL A 544 -12.41 -24.33 -10.07
N GLY A 545 -12.50 -23.40 -11.04
CA GLY A 545 -12.29 -23.66 -12.46
C GLY A 545 -13.57 -23.83 -13.27
N ALA A 546 -13.49 -23.57 -14.59
CA ALA A 546 -14.61 -23.69 -15.49
C ALA A 546 -15.08 -25.16 -15.60
N ALA A 547 -16.38 -25.38 -15.49
CA ALA A 547 -17.02 -26.69 -15.75
C ALA A 547 -17.09 -27.02 -17.25
N ASP A 548 -16.12 -26.59 -18.07
CA ASP A 548 -16.03 -26.90 -19.48
C ASP A 548 -15.30 -28.22 -19.70
N THR A 549 -16.07 -29.28 -19.84
CA THR A 549 -15.63 -30.59 -20.32
C THR A 549 -15.48 -30.53 -21.84
N LYS A 550 -14.29 -30.28 -22.37
CA LYS A 550 -13.86 -30.84 -23.67
C LYS A 550 -12.42 -30.56 -24.12
N ASP A 551 -11.45 -30.17 -23.35
CA ASP A 551 -10.05 -30.08 -23.87
C ASP A 551 -8.91 -30.47 -22.92
N SER A 552 -9.18 -31.08 -21.76
CA SER A 552 -8.11 -31.45 -20.80
C SER A 552 -7.55 -32.88 -20.96
N LYS A 553 -7.80 -33.56 -22.09
CA LYS A 553 -7.22 -34.90 -22.35
C LYS A 553 -5.99 -34.92 -23.28
N LYS A 554 -5.38 -33.75 -23.57
CA LYS A 554 -4.21 -33.67 -24.46
C LYS A 554 -2.95 -33.09 -23.87
N SER A 555 -2.94 -32.66 -22.58
CA SER A 555 -1.75 -32.07 -21.93
C SER A 555 -1.15 -32.87 -20.76
N GLU A 556 -1.69 -34.05 -20.44
CA GLU A 556 -1.15 -34.91 -19.36
C GLU A 556 -0.24 -36.06 -19.86
N LYS A 557 0.26 -35.99 -21.09
CA LYS A 557 1.16 -37.03 -21.61
C LYS A 557 2.59 -36.58 -21.92
N ASN A 558 3.08 -35.45 -21.40
CA ASN A 558 4.49 -35.09 -21.56
C ASN A 558 4.99 -34.30 -20.34
N SER A 559 5.13 -34.97 -19.20
CA SER A 559 6.06 -34.59 -18.12
C SER A 559 6.33 -35.78 -17.22
N HIS A 560 6.92 -36.81 -17.80
CA HIS A 560 7.76 -37.75 -17.06
C HIS A 560 9.20 -37.44 -17.44
N HIS A 561 9.93 -36.80 -16.55
CA HIS A 561 11.38 -36.86 -16.50
C HIS A 561 11.75 -37.63 -15.24
N PRO A 562 12.58 -38.68 -15.37
CA PRO A 562 13.01 -39.48 -14.25
C PRO A 562 14.20 -38.80 -13.56
N ILE A 563 14.10 -38.60 -12.23
CA ILE A 563 15.22 -38.40 -11.36
C ILE A 563 15.01 -39.40 -10.22
N ASP A 564 15.46 -40.61 -10.44
CA ASP A 564 15.87 -41.56 -9.42
C ASP A 564 17.08 -42.29 -9.97
N GLU A 565 18.06 -42.49 -9.09
CA GLU A 565 19.36 -43.14 -9.22
C GLU A 565 20.56 -42.20 -9.44
N LEU A 566 21.10 -41.76 -8.32
CA LEU A 566 22.54 -41.69 -8.09
C LEU A 566 22.81 -42.06 -6.63
N ASP A 567 23.12 -43.22 -6.50
CA ASP A 567 24.03 -44.12 -5.75
C ASP A 567 24.94 -43.44 -4.73
N ASP A 568 24.96 -44.04 -3.55
CA ASP A 568 25.93 -43.87 -2.48
C ASP A 568 27.35 -44.25 -2.95
N GLY A 569 28.31 -43.33 -2.74
CA GLY A 569 29.71 -43.57 -3.05
C GLY A 569 30.65 -42.52 -2.47
N GLU A 570 31.18 -42.82 -1.31
CA GLU A 570 32.43 -42.38 -0.68
C GLU A 570 33.32 -41.35 -1.46
N PHE A 571 33.54 -40.18 -0.86
CA PHE A 571 34.84 -39.63 -0.43
C PHE A 571 34.64 -38.32 0.37
#